data_f6ec62c3183c7e384e3930fef414bb98
#
_entry.id   f6ec62c3183c7e384e3930fef414bb98
#
_cell.length_a   1.000
_cell.length_b   1.000
_cell.length_c   1.000
_cell.angle_alpha   90.00
_cell.angle_beta   90.00
_cell.angle_gamma   90.00
#
_symmetry.space_group_name_H-M   'P 1'
#
loop_
_entity.id
_entity.type
_entity.pdbx_description
1 polymer ?
#
loop_
_entity_poly.entity_id
_entity_poly.type
_entity_poly.pdbx_seq_one_letter_code
_entity_poly.pdbx_strand_id
1 'polypeptide(L)'
;EVVFANTGKEMPQTLDFVQAVADNWGVVITWLEYTGKKQFIEVDYKTASRNGEPFAQLIKDKNYLPNMVARFCTSELKILTIERYMGGNDFLTVVGIRADEPRRAAKMRTKDNYAVPLADDGVTEIEIRKFWEAQSFDLKMPPAGINTLSNCDLCFLKGYKIKQSIVEHDPSLANWWAKQEKKINARFRSDQPSYQKMQVIASDQGQLFDFDDESIACFCGD
;
A
#
# COMPACT_ATOMS: atom_id res chain seq x y z
N GLU A 1 2.41 11.84 -17.32
CA GLU A 1 3.47 11.05 -16.69
C GLU A 1 2.87 10.02 -15.75
N VAL A 2 3.40 8.81 -15.71
CA VAL A 2 2.94 7.75 -14.80
C VAL A 2 4.03 7.52 -13.76
N VAL A 3 3.66 7.61 -12.46
CA VAL A 3 4.62 7.53 -11.37
C VAL A 3 4.17 6.46 -10.37
N PHE A 4 5.10 5.62 -9.96
CA PHE A 4 4.90 4.62 -8.91
C PHE A 4 5.84 4.89 -7.73
N ALA A 5 5.28 5.15 -6.56
CA ALA A 5 6.05 5.37 -5.34
C ALA A 5 6.15 4.05 -4.56
N ASN A 6 7.33 3.43 -4.61
CA ASN A 6 7.65 2.19 -3.93
C ASN A 6 7.96 2.45 -2.44
N THR A 7 7.31 1.73 -1.55
CA THR A 7 7.61 1.77 -0.11
C THR A 7 8.61 0.71 0.34
N GLY A 8 8.90 -0.24 -0.55
CA GLY A 8 9.70 -1.43 -0.29
C GLY A 8 8.94 -2.51 0.49
N LYS A 9 7.64 -2.31 0.74
CA LYS A 9 6.77 -3.26 1.44
C LYS A 9 5.54 -3.68 0.65
N GLU A 10 5.50 -3.38 -0.63
CA GLU A 10 4.52 -3.95 -1.55
C GLU A 10 4.72 -5.47 -1.66
N MET A 11 3.64 -6.20 -1.92
CA MET A 11 3.75 -7.61 -2.29
C MET A 11 4.55 -7.75 -3.59
N PRO A 12 5.39 -8.78 -3.74
CA PRO A 12 6.15 -9.01 -4.98
C PRO A 12 5.27 -8.96 -6.23
N GLN A 13 4.09 -9.58 -6.18
CA GLN A 13 3.12 -9.59 -7.27
C GLN A 13 2.67 -8.19 -7.70
N THR A 14 2.63 -7.23 -6.75
CA THR A 14 2.29 -5.83 -7.07
C THR A 14 3.38 -5.18 -7.91
N LEU A 15 4.65 -5.43 -7.56
CA LEU A 15 5.79 -4.88 -8.32
C LEU A 15 5.85 -5.50 -9.72
N ASP A 16 5.65 -6.83 -9.80
CA ASP A 16 5.60 -7.55 -11.08
C ASP A 16 4.47 -7.03 -11.98
N PHE A 17 3.31 -6.74 -11.37
CA PHE A 17 2.17 -6.18 -12.09
C PHE A 17 2.43 -4.76 -12.59
N VAL A 18 3.06 -3.89 -11.81
CA VAL A 18 3.44 -2.54 -12.26
C VAL A 18 4.39 -2.62 -13.47
N GLN A 19 5.35 -3.54 -13.44
CA GLN A 19 6.24 -3.77 -14.57
C GLN A 19 5.48 -4.34 -15.78
N ALA A 20 4.59 -5.31 -15.56
CA ALA A 20 3.77 -5.87 -16.63
C ALA A 20 2.87 -4.82 -17.31
N VAL A 21 2.35 -3.86 -16.56
CA VAL A 21 1.61 -2.71 -17.13
C VAL A 21 2.51 -1.89 -18.05
N ALA A 22 3.74 -1.57 -17.61
CA ALA A 22 4.69 -0.83 -18.43
C ALA A 22 5.00 -1.56 -19.74
N ASP A 23 5.29 -2.87 -19.65
CA ASP A 23 5.70 -3.69 -20.78
C ASP A 23 4.56 -3.91 -21.77
N ASN A 24 3.35 -4.23 -21.30
CA ASN A 24 2.22 -4.57 -22.18
C ASN A 24 1.57 -3.34 -22.81
N TRP A 25 1.57 -2.20 -22.13
CA TRP A 25 0.95 -0.98 -22.66
C TRP A 25 1.95 0.01 -23.26
N GLY A 26 3.25 -0.30 -23.21
CA GLY A 26 4.30 0.55 -23.74
C GLY A 26 4.38 1.91 -23.03
N VAL A 27 4.03 1.96 -21.75
CA VAL A 27 4.07 3.18 -20.94
C VAL A 27 5.32 3.23 -20.08
N VAL A 28 5.94 4.40 -20.01
CA VAL A 28 7.05 4.63 -19.09
C VAL A 28 6.46 4.91 -17.70
N ILE A 29 6.84 4.09 -16.73
CA ILE A 29 6.48 4.28 -15.33
C ILE A 29 7.75 4.68 -14.57
N THR A 30 7.76 5.89 -14.01
CA THR A 30 8.85 6.35 -13.15
C THR A 30 8.67 5.79 -11.74
N TRP A 31 9.66 5.06 -11.24
CA TRP A 31 9.64 4.49 -9.91
C TRP A 31 10.40 5.38 -8.96
N LEU A 32 9.76 5.76 -7.84
CA LEU A 32 10.33 6.64 -6.83
C LEU A 32 10.44 5.94 -5.48
N GLU A 33 11.51 6.21 -4.77
CA GLU A 33 11.71 5.77 -3.39
C GLU A 33 12.15 6.91 -2.48
N TYR A 34 11.53 6.99 -1.32
CA TYR A 34 11.93 7.90 -0.25
C TYR A 34 13.28 7.48 0.35
N THR A 35 14.23 8.42 0.48
CA THR A 35 15.56 8.17 1.00
C THR A 35 15.86 8.86 2.33
N GLY A 36 14.89 9.55 2.89
CA GLY A 36 15.05 10.32 4.13
C GLY A 36 15.19 11.82 3.89
N LYS A 37 14.97 12.61 4.95
CA LYS A 37 15.09 14.08 4.94
C LYS A 37 14.36 14.76 3.77
N LYS A 38 13.19 14.21 3.42
CA LYS A 38 12.37 14.69 2.30
C LYS A 38 13.03 14.54 0.92
N GLN A 39 13.97 13.65 0.76
CA GLN A 39 14.61 13.29 -0.50
C GLN A 39 14.01 12.03 -1.09
N PHE A 40 14.25 11.82 -2.37
CA PHE A 40 13.86 10.62 -3.11
C PHE A 40 14.97 10.25 -4.10
N ILE A 41 14.89 9.02 -4.61
CA ILE A 41 15.66 8.54 -5.75
C ILE A 41 14.71 7.92 -6.78
N GLU A 42 15.11 7.98 -8.03
CA GLU A 42 14.52 7.18 -9.08
C GLU A 42 15.16 5.79 -9.09
N VAL A 43 14.33 4.78 -9.22
CA VAL A 43 14.75 3.37 -9.34
C VAL A 43 14.00 2.73 -10.51
N ASP A 44 14.30 1.49 -10.79
CA ASP A 44 13.55 0.67 -11.74
C ASP A 44 13.06 -0.63 -11.07
N TYR A 45 12.34 -1.46 -11.83
CA TYR A 45 11.83 -2.74 -11.35
C TYR A 45 12.94 -3.64 -10.76
N LYS A 46 14.18 -3.60 -11.32
CA LYS A 46 15.28 -4.46 -10.89
C LYS A 46 15.95 -3.93 -9.63
N THR A 47 16.06 -2.62 -9.50
CA THR A 47 16.77 -1.93 -8.41
C THR A 47 15.84 -1.51 -7.26
N ALA A 48 14.52 -1.57 -7.47
CA ALA A 48 13.53 -1.21 -6.46
C ALA A 48 13.68 -2.03 -5.18
N SER A 49 13.62 -1.36 -4.05
CA SER A 49 13.64 -1.93 -2.70
C SER A 49 12.50 -2.93 -2.48
N ARG A 50 12.79 -4.07 -1.85
CA ARG A 50 11.82 -5.14 -1.54
C ARG A 50 11.80 -5.53 -0.06
N ASN A 51 12.71 -4.99 0.75
CA ASN A 51 12.86 -5.35 2.17
C ASN A 51 12.48 -4.18 3.10
N GLY A 52 11.75 -3.19 2.58
CA GLY A 52 11.20 -2.08 3.36
C GLY A 52 12.19 -0.97 3.69
N GLU A 53 13.26 -0.80 2.92
CA GLU A 53 14.30 0.20 3.14
C GLU A 53 13.73 1.63 3.20
N PRO A 54 12.91 2.10 2.22
CA PRO A 54 12.31 3.44 2.28
C PRO A 54 11.41 3.63 3.50
N PHE A 55 10.63 2.61 3.85
CA PHE A 55 9.72 2.69 4.99
C PHE A 55 10.49 2.66 6.32
N ALA A 56 11.52 1.83 6.44
CA ALA A 56 12.38 1.80 7.63
C ALA A 56 13.12 3.13 7.83
N GLN A 57 13.55 3.79 6.74
CA GLN A 57 14.16 5.11 6.79
C GLN A 57 13.16 6.15 7.30
N LEU A 58 11.91 6.12 6.82
CA LEU A 58 10.86 7.03 7.29
C LEU A 58 10.55 6.83 8.78
N ILE A 59 10.43 5.58 9.25
CA ILE A 59 10.23 5.27 10.68
C ILE A 59 11.40 5.83 11.51
N LYS A 60 12.63 5.68 11.01
CA LYS A 60 13.81 6.24 11.67
C LYS A 60 13.77 7.77 11.75
N ASP A 61 13.41 8.44 10.66
CA ASP A 61 13.34 9.91 10.60
C ASP A 61 12.24 10.47 11.52
N LYS A 62 11.12 9.79 11.61
CA LYS A 62 9.99 10.19 12.50
C LYS A 62 10.19 9.73 13.95
N ASN A 63 11.04 8.73 14.20
CA ASN A 63 11.18 8.02 15.48
C ASN A 63 9.83 7.57 16.04
N TYR A 64 8.92 7.16 15.17
CA TYR A 64 7.54 6.80 15.48
C TYR A 64 6.97 5.82 14.45
N LEU A 65 6.04 4.94 14.86
CA LEU A 65 5.32 4.06 13.93
C LEU A 65 4.06 4.74 13.39
N PRO A 66 3.77 4.65 12.09
CA PRO A 66 2.48 5.07 11.59
C PRO A 66 1.38 4.19 12.19
N ASN A 67 0.19 4.76 12.36
CA ASN A 67 -0.97 4.08 12.91
C ASN A 67 -2.25 4.56 12.22
N MET A 68 -3.41 4.13 12.70
CA MET A 68 -4.70 4.45 12.09
C MET A 68 -5.02 5.96 12.03
N VAL A 69 -4.49 6.73 12.98
CA VAL A 69 -4.70 8.19 13.05
C VAL A 69 -3.59 8.93 12.30
N ALA A 70 -2.34 8.51 12.48
CA ALA A 70 -1.17 9.15 11.91
C ALA A 70 -0.58 8.30 10.76
N ARG A 71 -1.21 8.38 9.59
CA ARG A 71 -0.82 7.62 8.38
C ARG A 71 0.25 8.32 7.56
N PHE A 72 1.30 8.82 8.21
CA PHE A 72 2.38 9.54 7.53
C PHE A 72 3.16 8.69 6.52
N CYS A 73 3.03 7.37 6.55
CA CYS A 73 3.60 6.51 5.51
C CYS A 73 2.98 6.79 4.14
N THR A 74 1.66 7.04 4.05
CA THR A 74 1.01 7.40 2.79
C THR A 74 1.45 8.79 2.33
N SER A 75 1.42 9.78 3.22
CA SER A 75 1.79 11.15 2.84
C SER A 75 3.25 11.28 2.46
N GLU A 76 4.18 10.75 3.26
CA GLU A 76 5.61 10.95 3.03
C GLU A 76 6.19 10.03 1.95
N LEU A 77 5.86 8.71 1.98
CA LEU A 77 6.44 7.77 1.04
C LEU A 77 5.84 7.86 -0.37
N LYS A 78 4.59 8.34 -0.48
CA LYS A 78 3.88 8.38 -1.75
C LYS A 78 3.60 9.82 -2.19
N ILE A 79 2.68 10.51 -1.53
CA ILE A 79 2.18 11.81 -2.00
C ILE A 79 3.30 12.84 -2.09
N LEU A 80 3.96 13.13 -0.96
CA LEU A 80 5.03 14.14 -0.93
C LEU A 80 6.29 13.73 -1.71
N THR A 81 6.52 12.43 -1.89
CA THR A 81 7.62 11.96 -2.75
C THR A 81 7.33 12.27 -4.22
N ILE A 82 6.10 12.03 -4.67
CA ILE A 82 5.65 12.37 -6.04
C ILE A 82 5.65 13.89 -6.23
N GLU A 83 5.11 14.66 -5.29
CA GLU A 83 5.09 16.13 -5.36
C GLU A 83 6.51 16.72 -5.46
N ARG A 84 7.46 16.18 -4.72
CA ARG A 84 8.88 16.60 -4.80
C ARG A 84 9.50 16.28 -6.14
N TYR A 85 9.22 15.10 -6.68
CA TYR A 85 9.67 14.70 -8.02
C TYR A 85 9.11 15.62 -9.09
N MET A 86 7.83 15.96 -9.00
CA MET A 86 7.15 16.86 -9.94
C MET A 86 7.57 18.34 -9.79
N GLY A 87 8.36 18.68 -8.77
CA GLY A 87 8.85 20.05 -8.55
C GLY A 87 7.84 21.01 -7.92
N GLY A 88 6.79 20.49 -7.30
CA GLY A 88 5.74 21.29 -6.62
C GLY A 88 4.34 20.70 -6.84
N ASN A 89 3.31 21.54 -6.74
CA ASN A 89 1.90 21.13 -6.82
C ASN A 89 1.19 21.67 -8.08
N ASP A 90 1.94 22.22 -9.03
CA ASP A 90 1.37 22.78 -10.27
C ASP A 90 1.19 21.69 -11.34
N PHE A 91 0.47 20.63 -10.97
CA PHE A 91 0.09 19.55 -11.87
C PHE A 91 -1.24 18.93 -11.45
N LEU A 92 -1.95 18.34 -12.41
CA LEU A 92 -3.19 17.61 -12.15
C LEU A 92 -2.86 16.15 -11.77
N THR A 93 -3.25 15.76 -10.57
CA THR A 93 -3.12 14.36 -10.10
C THR A 93 -4.35 13.56 -10.50
N VAL A 94 -4.16 12.57 -11.35
CA VAL A 94 -5.24 11.63 -11.74
C VAL A 94 -5.18 10.41 -10.83
N VAL A 95 -6.28 10.11 -10.13
CA VAL A 95 -6.36 8.97 -9.20
C VAL A 95 -7.47 8.00 -9.59
N GLY A 96 -7.16 6.70 -9.54
CA GLY A 96 -8.06 5.60 -9.91
C GLY A 96 -9.10 5.28 -8.83
N ILE A 97 -9.89 6.26 -8.41
CA ILE A 97 -11.00 6.06 -7.46
C ILE A 97 -12.25 5.72 -8.26
N ARG A 98 -12.93 4.64 -7.86
CA ARG A 98 -14.13 4.13 -8.54
C ARG A 98 -15.41 4.81 -8.07
N ALA A 99 -16.49 4.64 -8.85
CA ALA A 99 -17.81 5.20 -8.53
C ALA A 99 -18.45 4.60 -7.26
N ASP A 100 -18.14 3.34 -6.95
CA ASP A 100 -18.58 2.65 -5.73
C ASP A 100 -17.76 3.01 -4.47
N GLU A 101 -16.87 4.02 -4.58
CA GLU A 101 -16.12 4.63 -3.48
C GLU A 101 -16.51 6.12 -3.27
N PRO A 102 -17.79 6.46 -3.09
CA PRO A 102 -18.28 7.85 -3.19
C PRO A 102 -17.67 8.81 -2.17
N ARG A 103 -17.35 8.33 -0.96
CA ARG A 103 -16.72 9.16 0.07
C ARG A 103 -15.31 9.59 -0.32
N ARG A 104 -14.55 8.69 -0.96
CA ARG A 104 -13.20 8.98 -1.46
C ARG A 104 -13.26 9.96 -2.64
N ALA A 105 -14.14 9.68 -3.60
CA ALA A 105 -14.31 10.54 -4.76
C ALA A 105 -14.71 11.96 -4.34
N ALA A 106 -15.66 12.10 -3.42
CA ALA A 106 -16.07 13.39 -2.88
C ALA A 106 -14.89 14.16 -2.23
N LYS A 107 -14.08 13.47 -1.43
CA LYS A 107 -12.90 14.07 -0.79
C LYS A 107 -11.86 14.54 -1.81
N MET A 108 -11.60 13.77 -2.88
CA MET A 108 -10.64 14.20 -3.90
C MET A 108 -11.14 15.40 -4.71
N ARG A 109 -12.45 15.45 -5.00
CA ARG A 109 -13.06 16.60 -5.70
C ARG A 109 -13.00 17.93 -4.93
N THR A 110 -12.69 17.91 -3.62
CA THR A 110 -12.43 19.16 -2.85
C THR A 110 -11.03 19.70 -3.04
N LYS A 111 -10.18 19.00 -3.77
CA LYS A 111 -8.80 19.42 -4.07
C LYS A 111 -8.72 19.88 -5.52
N ASP A 112 -8.30 21.11 -5.76
CA ASP A 112 -8.30 21.73 -7.09
C ASP A 112 -7.42 21.00 -8.12
N ASN A 113 -6.38 20.31 -7.66
CA ASN A 113 -5.40 19.63 -8.52
C ASN A 113 -5.58 18.10 -8.56
N TYR A 114 -6.79 17.59 -8.32
CA TYR A 114 -7.10 16.15 -8.40
C TYR A 114 -8.24 15.88 -9.36
N ALA A 115 -8.13 14.78 -10.13
CA ALA A 115 -9.19 14.25 -10.98
C ALA A 115 -9.45 12.76 -10.66
N VAL A 116 -10.70 12.36 -10.75
CA VAL A 116 -11.19 11.00 -10.44
C VAL A 116 -12.01 10.44 -11.60
N PRO A 117 -11.42 10.28 -12.79
CA PRO A 117 -12.16 9.97 -14.01
C PRO A 117 -12.99 8.68 -13.91
N LEU A 118 -12.49 7.63 -13.27
CA LEU A 118 -13.27 6.40 -13.11
C LEU A 118 -14.56 6.63 -12.31
N ALA A 119 -14.51 7.46 -11.26
CA ALA A 119 -15.71 7.79 -10.49
C ALA A 119 -16.65 8.72 -11.27
N ASP A 120 -16.10 9.63 -12.09
CA ASP A 120 -16.87 10.55 -12.91
C ASP A 120 -17.59 9.82 -14.06
N ASP A 121 -16.96 8.79 -14.62
CA ASP A 121 -17.52 7.93 -15.67
C ASP A 121 -18.40 6.79 -15.12
N GLY A 122 -18.61 6.72 -13.82
CA GLY A 122 -19.46 5.71 -13.20
C GLY A 122 -18.84 4.30 -13.11
N VAL A 123 -17.52 4.16 -13.33
CA VAL A 123 -16.83 2.87 -13.34
C VAL A 123 -16.74 2.28 -11.93
N THR A 124 -17.27 1.06 -11.75
CA THR A 124 -17.32 0.32 -10.49
C THR A 124 -16.28 -0.79 -10.41
N GLU A 125 -16.19 -1.48 -9.26
CA GLU A 125 -15.31 -2.64 -9.10
C GLU A 125 -15.63 -3.74 -10.12
N ILE A 126 -16.91 -3.94 -10.43
CA ILE A 126 -17.35 -4.98 -11.39
C ILE A 126 -16.76 -4.71 -12.78
N GLU A 127 -16.82 -3.45 -13.24
CA GLU A 127 -16.27 -3.07 -14.55
C GLU A 127 -14.74 -3.19 -14.57
N ILE A 128 -14.07 -2.80 -13.49
CA ILE A 128 -12.60 -2.98 -13.36
C ILE A 128 -12.22 -4.47 -13.42
N ARG A 129 -12.96 -5.34 -12.71
CA ARG A 129 -12.70 -6.79 -12.77
C ARG A 129 -12.89 -7.34 -14.19
N LYS A 130 -14.00 -7.02 -14.85
CA LYS A 130 -14.24 -7.41 -16.25
C LYS A 130 -13.15 -6.91 -17.20
N PHE A 131 -12.68 -5.66 -16.97
CA PHE A 131 -11.59 -5.12 -17.78
C PHE A 131 -10.32 -5.96 -17.63
N TRP A 132 -9.91 -6.31 -16.39
CA TRP A 132 -8.71 -7.10 -16.17
C TRP A 132 -8.86 -8.56 -16.63
N GLU A 133 -10.03 -9.17 -16.46
CA GLU A 133 -10.34 -10.51 -16.98
C GLU A 133 -10.15 -10.60 -18.52
N ALA A 134 -10.35 -9.50 -19.23
CA ALA A 134 -10.17 -9.42 -20.68
C ALA A 134 -8.71 -9.13 -21.10
N GLN A 135 -7.81 -8.80 -20.16
CA GLN A 135 -6.40 -8.54 -20.49
C GLN A 135 -5.59 -9.84 -20.54
N SER A 136 -4.47 -9.81 -21.27
CA SER A 136 -3.51 -10.93 -21.33
C SER A 136 -2.69 -11.08 -20.04
N PHE A 137 -2.76 -10.12 -19.14
CA PHE A 137 -2.08 -10.10 -17.84
C PHE A 137 -2.97 -9.45 -16.79
N ASP A 138 -2.81 -9.84 -15.54
CA ASP A 138 -3.58 -9.33 -14.40
C ASP A 138 -2.83 -9.56 -13.09
N LEU A 139 -3.08 -8.71 -12.09
CA LEU A 139 -2.61 -8.91 -10.70
C LEU A 139 -3.27 -10.12 -10.03
N LYS A 140 -4.37 -10.62 -10.61
CA LYS A 140 -5.17 -11.74 -10.06
C LYS A 140 -5.61 -11.49 -8.62
N MET A 141 -6.24 -10.34 -8.43
CA MET A 141 -6.79 -9.97 -7.13
C MET A 141 -7.74 -11.05 -6.61
N PRO A 142 -7.65 -11.43 -5.34
CA PRO A 142 -8.61 -12.36 -4.74
C PRO A 142 -10.04 -11.79 -4.80
N PRO A 143 -11.07 -12.63 -4.55
CA PRO A 143 -12.45 -12.18 -4.51
C PRO A 143 -12.66 -10.95 -3.64
N ALA A 144 -13.72 -10.19 -3.93
CA ALA A 144 -14.06 -8.99 -3.17
C ALA A 144 -14.10 -9.26 -1.65
N GLY A 145 -13.56 -8.36 -0.86
CA GLY A 145 -13.47 -8.49 0.59
C GLY A 145 -12.21 -9.22 1.11
N ILE A 146 -11.44 -9.91 0.25
CA ILE A 146 -10.18 -10.57 0.64
C ILE A 146 -9.02 -9.78 0.04
N ASN A 147 -8.56 -8.76 0.75
CA ASN A 147 -7.53 -7.86 0.22
C ASN A 147 -6.13 -8.23 0.72
N THR A 148 -5.56 -9.32 0.20
CA THR A 148 -4.20 -9.76 0.55
C THR A 148 -3.12 -9.06 -0.26
N LEU A 149 -3.37 -8.69 -1.52
CA LEU A 149 -2.37 -8.17 -2.46
C LEU A 149 -2.27 -6.66 -2.52
N SER A 150 -3.32 -5.90 -2.13
CA SER A 150 -3.24 -4.45 -2.12
C SER A 150 -2.51 -3.91 -0.89
N ASN A 151 -2.01 -2.68 -0.99
CA ASN A 151 -1.19 -2.02 0.03
C ASN A 151 0.12 -2.78 0.33
N CYS A 152 0.81 -2.38 1.41
CA CYS A 152 1.95 -3.15 1.89
C CYS A 152 1.54 -4.58 2.27
N ASP A 153 2.48 -5.51 2.24
CA ASP A 153 2.28 -6.93 2.50
C ASP A 153 1.46 -7.20 3.78
N LEU A 154 1.90 -6.71 4.92
CA LEU A 154 1.21 -6.81 6.21
C LEU A 154 0.80 -5.43 6.75
N CYS A 155 0.25 -4.56 5.87
CA CYS A 155 -0.21 -3.24 6.26
C CYS A 155 -1.05 -3.29 7.54
N PHE A 156 -0.75 -2.42 8.51
CA PHE A 156 -1.48 -2.34 9.79
C PHE A 156 -2.96 -1.97 9.62
N LEU A 157 -3.36 -1.46 8.46
CA LEU A 157 -4.77 -1.18 8.12
C LEU A 157 -5.56 -2.42 7.67
N LYS A 158 -4.88 -3.52 7.33
CA LYS A 158 -5.55 -4.79 7.04
C LYS A 158 -6.16 -5.35 8.33
N GLY A 159 -7.32 -6.00 8.22
CA GLY A 159 -7.94 -6.75 9.31
C GLY A 159 -7.03 -7.83 9.86
N TYR A 160 -7.25 -8.22 11.11
CA TYR A 160 -6.42 -9.22 11.78
C TYR A 160 -6.43 -10.56 11.02
N LYS A 161 -7.61 -11.06 10.65
CA LYS A 161 -7.77 -12.35 9.94
C LYS A 161 -6.98 -12.38 8.62
N ILE A 162 -7.01 -11.27 7.86
CA ILE A 162 -6.24 -11.15 6.61
C ILE A 162 -4.73 -11.19 6.90
N LYS A 163 -4.26 -10.42 7.88
CA LYS A 163 -2.84 -10.44 8.26
C LYS A 163 -2.39 -11.80 8.77
N GLN A 164 -3.21 -12.43 9.63
CA GLN A 164 -2.93 -13.76 10.17
C GLN A 164 -2.83 -14.80 9.06
N SER A 165 -3.77 -14.80 8.10
CA SER A 165 -3.71 -15.70 6.93
C SER A 165 -2.45 -15.49 6.07
N ILE A 166 -2.00 -14.22 5.89
CA ILE A 166 -0.75 -13.94 5.20
C ILE A 166 0.45 -14.49 5.98
N VAL A 167 0.48 -14.30 7.31
CA VAL A 167 1.57 -14.78 8.17
C VAL A 167 1.58 -16.31 8.25
N GLU A 168 0.44 -16.97 8.24
CA GLU A 168 0.33 -18.46 8.19
C GLU A 168 0.91 -19.01 6.88
N HIS A 169 0.68 -18.30 5.77
CA HIS A 169 1.23 -18.70 4.48
C HIS A 169 2.73 -18.41 4.35
N ASP A 170 3.18 -17.25 4.82
CA ASP A 170 4.60 -16.86 4.85
C ASP A 170 4.93 -16.07 6.14
N PRO A 171 5.35 -16.78 7.21
CA PRO A 171 5.74 -16.14 8.47
C PRO A 171 6.87 -15.13 8.35
N SER A 172 7.71 -15.26 7.31
CA SER A 172 8.88 -14.39 7.14
C SER A 172 8.50 -12.93 6.86
N LEU A 173 7.34 -12.69 6.24
CA LEU A 173 6.84 -11.34 5.95
C LEU A 173 6.65 -10.51 7.22
N ALA A 174 6.31 -11.13 8.35
CA ALA A 174 6.13 -10.45 9.62
C ALA A 174 7.45 -10.01 10.29
N ASN A 175 8.60 -10.57 9.89
CA ASN A 175 9.90 -10.25 10.50
C ASN A 175 10.24 -8.76 10.47
N TRP A 176 10.02 -8.12 9.31
CA TRP A 176 10.31 -6.70 9.17
C TRP A 176 9.41 -5.85 10.08
N TRP A 177 8.11 -6.14 10.12
CA TRP A 177 7.13 -5.42 10.94
C TRP A 177 7.41 -5.59 12.43
N ALA A 178 7.66 -6.81 12.89
CA ALA A 178 8.06 -7.10 14.27
C ALA A 178 9.35 -6.38 14.67
N LYS A 179 10.34 -6.31 13.75
CA LYS A 179 11.58 -5.57 13.96
C LYS A 179 11.34 -4.08 14.15
N GLN A 180 10.42 -3.47 13.39
CA GLN A 180 10.09 -2.06 13.56
C GLN A 180 9.35 -1.81 14.88
N GLU A 181 8.38 -2.67 15.26
CA GLU A 181 7.71 -2.59 16.57
C GLU A 181 8.73 -2.65 17.72
N LYS A 182 9.63 -3.61 17.68
CA LYS A 182 10.69 -3.77 18.68
C LYS A 182 11.62 -2.54 18.73
N LYS A 183 12.03 -2.00 17.58
CA LYS A 183 12.93 -0.86 17.48
C LYS A 183 12.36 0.41 18.09
N ILE A 184 11.08 0.66 17.89
CA ILE A 184 10.38 1.85 18.40
C ILE A 184 9.78 1.60 19.79
N ASN A 185 9.76 0.36 20.25
CA ASN A 185 9.06 -0.07 21.46
C ASN A 185 7.58 0.32 21.45
N ALA A 186 6.91 0.13 20.32
CA ALA A 186 5.51 0.45 20.10
C ALA A 186 4.86 -0.56 19.16
N ARG A 187 3.53 -0.52 19.00
CA ARG A 187 2.80 -1.33 18.02
C ARG A 187 2.21 -0.45 16.94
N PHE A 188 2.13 -0.96 15.71
CA PHE A 188 1.38 -0.31 14.64
C PHE A 188 -0.12 -0.23 14.96
N ARG A 189 -0.64 -1.27 15.66
CA ARG A 189 -2.02 -1.31 16.16
C ARG A 189 -2.05 -1.86 17.58
N SER A 190 -2.62 -1.09 18.51
CA SER A 190 -2.76 -1.49 19.93
C SER A 190 -3.89 -2.48 20.15
N ASP A 191 -4.91 -2.47 19.30
CA ASP A 191 -6.11 -3.30 19.34
C ASP A 191 -5.92 -4.70 18.70
N GLN A 192 -4.73 -5.00 18.16
CA GLN A 192 -4.38 -6.28 17.56
C GLN A 192 -3.09 -6.85 18.17
N PRO A 193 -2.82 -8.16 18.02
CA PRO A 193 -1.54 -8.73 18.42
C PRO A 193 -0.37 -8.05 17.71
N SER A 194 0.82 -8.02 18.34
CA SER A 194 2.05 -7.62 17.65
C SER A 194 2.38 -8.58 16.52
N TYR A 195 3.13 -8.13 15.53
CA TYR A 195 3.55 -9.01 14.43
C TYR A 195 4.37 -10.21 14.91
N GLN A 196 5.17 -10.04 15.96
CA GLN A 196 5.86 -11.19 16.59
C GLN A 196 4.87 -12.18 17.18
N LYS A 197 3.80 -11.73 17.84
CA LYS A 197 2.78 -12.64 18.38
C LYS A 197 1.99 -13.35 17.28
N MET A 198 1.73 -12.67 16.15
CA MET A 198 1.10 -13.30 14.98
C MET A 198 1.94 -14.45 14.44
N GLN A 199 3.28 -14.32 14.39
CA GLN A 199 4.18 -15.40 13.99
C GLN A 199 4.11 -16.61 14.94
N VAL A 200 4.09 -16.37 16.26
CA VAL A 200 3.96 -17.44 17.25
C VAL A 200 2.62 -18.17 17.08
N ILE A 201 1.52 -17.43 16.91
CA ILE A 201 0.19 -18.03 16.68
C ILE A 201 0.19 -18.87 15.40
N ALA A 202 0.82 -18.40 14.33
CA ALA A 202 0.91 -19.14 13.07
C ALA A 202 1.73 -20.45 13.22
N SER A 203 2.78 -20.44 14.05
CA SER A 203 3.60 -21.63 14.29
C SER A 203 2.92 -22.66 15.21
N ASP A 204 2.11 -22.22 16.14
CA ASP A 204 1.48 -23.08 17.15
C ASP A 204 0.19 -23.78 16.67
N GLN A 205 -0.25 -23.55 15.40
CA GLN A 205 -1.44 -24.15 14.77
C GLN A 205 -2.74 -24.04 15.60
N GLY A 206 -2.88 -23.03 16.44
CA GLY A 206 -4.05 -22.85 17.28
C GLY A 206 -4.63 -21.43 17.19
N GLN A 207 -5.76 -21.28 16.51
CA GLN A 207 -6.58 -20.07 16.65
C GLN A 207 -7.23 -20.08 18.04
N LEU A 208 -6.71 -19.30 18.97
CA LEU A 208 -7.25 -19.19 20.32
C LEU A 208 -8.00 -17.88 20.58
N PHE A 209 -8.11 -16.97 19.62
CA PHE A 209 -8.72 -15.65 19.85
C PHE A 209 -9.57 -15.19 18.67
N ASP A 210 -10.83 -14.90 18.96
CA ASP A 210 -11.74 -14.17 18.07
C ASP A 210 -11.50 -12.67 18.29
N PHE A 211 -10.93 -12.00 17.31
CA PHE A 211 -10.77 -10.55 17.33
C PHE A 211 -11.78 -9.96 16.36
N ASP A 212 -12.48 -8.90 16.77
CA ASP A 212 -13.33 -8.11 15.87
C ASP A 212 -12.49 -7.61 14.69
N ASP A 213 -12.91 -8.00 13.48
CA ASP A 213 -12.08 -7.89 12.28
C ASP A 213 -12.63 -6.85 11.31
N GLU A 214 -12.33 -5.57 11.57
CA GLU A 214 -12.56 -4.52 10.60
C GLU A 214 -11.27 -4.15 9.88
N SER A 215 -11.25 -4.40 8.56
CA SER A 215 -10.24 -3.84 7.66
C SER A 215 -10.56 -2.38 7.38
N ILE A 216 -9.62 -1.51 7.63
CA ILE A 216 -9.74 -0.09 7.31
C ILE A 216 -9.17 0.12 5.91
N ALA A 217 -9.97 0.70 5.02
CA ALA A 217 -9.50 1.00 3.68
C ALA A 217 -8.28 1.94 3.72
N CYS A 218 -7.18 1.51 3.12
CA CYS A 218 -6.00 2.34 2.95
C CYS A 218 -6.25 3.27 1.76
N PHE A 219 -6.42 4.53 2.05
CA PHE A 219 -6.62 5.55 1.03
C PHE A 219 -5.27 6.17 0.68
N CYS A 220 -4.70 5.79 -0.46
CA CYS A 220 -3.62 6.55 -1.06
C CYS A 220 -4.21 7.88 -1.52
N GLY A 221 -3.98 8.96 -0.76
CA GLY A 221 -4.51 10.29 -1.07
C GLY A 221 -5.34 10.95 0.04
N ASP A 222 -5.38 10.38 1.24
CA ASP A 222 -5.95 11.08 2.42
C ASP A 222 -4.97 12.06 3.04
#